data_be3aedb7abda2922dfb9a10fe66bc784
#
_entry.id   be3aedb7abda2922dfb9a10fe66bc784
#
_cell.length_a   1.000
_cell.length_b   1.000
_cell.length_c   1.000
_cell.angle_alpha   90.00
_cell.angle_beta   90.00
_cell.angle_gamma   90.00
#
_symmetry.space_group_name_H-M   'P 1'
#
loop_
_entity.id
_entity.type
_entity.pdbx_description
1 polymer ?
#
loop_
_entity_poly.entity_id
_entity_poly.type
_entity_poly.pdbx_seq_one_letter_code
_entity_poly.pdbx_strand_id
1 'polypeptide(L)'
;MIKNDSYWWYITLSADDGQEEVLFSIADISGSIGTELQEIPSGGIRLRAYYRSSEDLHYWKANILDALKEWDNVKIEDFGKIENQPWNVAAEEAFPPLPVGRSMVVLAPWHKGTEPEGLIPLYINPGSAFGTGYHESTQIVLELMEDFVKPGMTTADIGTGSGILTICAIKLGADKSYARDIDPAVIEEVNKNFELNGLDPAKIDLATGDLLNGFRHRVDLLTANILLEPLTTMVGQVPKVIGREGMAIFSGMLLTERDIFVEALKNAKMIIVKEHSKGDWWGVAAKAAS
;
A
#
# COMPACT_ATOMS: atom_id res chain seq x y z
N MET A 1 -24.16 9.18 4.50
CA MET A 1 -24.78 8.28 3.50
C MET A 1 -24.26 8.70 2.14
N ILE A 2 -23.27 8.00 1.62
CA ILE A 2 -22.84 8.16 0.22
C ILE A 2 -23.99 7.57 -0.59
N LYS A 3 -24.67 8.41 -1.38
CA LYS A 3 -25.63 7.91 -2.37
C LYS A 3 -24.85 7.00 -3.31
N ASN A 4 -25.21 5.73 -3.34
CA ASN A 4 -24.69 4.78 -4.32
C ASN A 4 -25.17 5.28 -5.69
N ASP A 5 -24.26 5.88 -6.46
CA ASP A 5 -24.57 6.30 -7.81
C ASP A 5 -24.91 5.07 -8.64
N SER A 6 -26.09 5.03 -9.23
CA SER A 6 -26.55 3.87 -10.02
C SER A 6 -25.83 3.78 -11.38
N TYR A 7 -25.12 4.81 -11.77
CA TYR A 7 -24.35 4.89 -13.02
C TYR A 7 -23.32 6.02 -12.93
N TRP A 8 -22.38 6.02 -13.89
CA TRP A 8 -21.36 7.05 -14.08
C TRP A 8 -21.50 7.63 -15.49
N TRP A 9 -21.20 8.92 -15.64
CA TRP A 9 -20.95 9.47 -16.95
C TRP A 9 -19.50 9.22 -17.32
N TYR A 10 -19.21 8.94 -18.58
CA TYR A 10 -17.85 8.96 -19.09
C TYR A 10 -17.73 9.92 -20.28
N ILE A 11 -16.55 10.51 -20.43
CA ILE A 11 -16.14 11.31 -21.57
C ILE A 11 -14.74 10.85 -21.95
N THR A 12 -14.57 10.50 -23.23
CA THR A 12 -13.30 10.05 -23.78
C THR A 12 -12.65 11.19 -24.53
N LEU A 13 -11.45 11.52 -24.14
CA LEU A 13 -10.57 12.52 -24.75
C LEU A 13 -9.49 11.81 -25.56
N SER A 14 -9.03 12.42 -26.66
CA SER A 14 -7.87 11.96 -27.42
C SER A 14 -6.90 13.08 -27.72
N ALA A 15 -5.63 12.72 -27.80
CA ALA A 15 -4.52 13.61 -28.17
C ALA A 15 -3.41 12.84 -28.88
N ASP A 16 -2.42 13.57 -29.39
CA ASP A 16 -1.21 12.98 -29.96
C ASP A 16 -0.34 12.33 -28.86
N ASP A 17 0.57 11.43 -29.26
CA ASP A 17 1.50 10.77 -28.36
C ASP A 17 2.32 11.79 -27.53
N GLY A 18 2.54 11.49 -26.25
CA GLY A 18 3.30 12.35 -25.33
C GLY A 18 2.48 13.45 -24.67
N GLN A 19 1.15 13.44 -24.82
CA GLN A 19 0.25 14.42 -24.19
C GLN A 19 -0.57 13.85 -23.04
N GLU A 20 -0.11 12.78 -22.39
CA GLU A 20 -0.78 12.11 -21.29
C GLU A 20 -1.08 13.07 -20.13
N GLU A 21 -0.08 13.87 -19.73
CA GLU A 21 -0.21 14.84 -18.63
C GLU A 21 -1.28 15.90 -18.92
N VAL A 22 -1.43 16.29 -20.19
CA VAL A 22 -2.46 17.25 -20.62
C VAL A 22 -3.84 16.63 -20.45
N LEU A 23 -4.03 15.39 -20.91
CA LEU A 23 -5.30 14.69 -20.78
C LEU A 23 -5.68 14.48 -19.31
N PHE A 24 -4.72 14.12 -18.46
CA PHE A 24 -4.95 13.98 -17.02
C PHE A 24 -5.32 15.32 -16.38
N SER A 25 -4.62 16.42 -16.74
CA SER A 25 -4.91 17.76 -16.22
C SER A 25 -6.32 18.21 -16.59
N ILE A 26 -6.75 18.00 -17.84
CA ILE A 26 -8.10 18.33 -18.29
C ILE A 26 -9.16 17.52 -17.51
N ALA A 27 -8.92 16.22 -17.32
CA ALA A 27 -9.83 15.37 -16.57
C ALA A 27 -9.96 15.81 -15.10
N ASP A 28 -8.84 16.14 -14.45
CA ASP A 28 -8.81 16.60 -13.06
C ASP A 28 -9.53 17.96 -12.89
N ILE A 29 -9.16 18.96 -13.70
CA ILE A 29 -9.78 20.31 -13.67
C ILE A 29 -11.29 20.24 -13.93
N SER A 30 -11.74 19.34 -14.81
CA SER A 30 -13.15 19.16 -15.12
C SER A 30 -13.94 18.40 -14.03
N GLY A 31 -13.28 17.89 -12.99
CA GLY A 31 -13.91 17.22 -11.85
C GLY A 31 -14.14 15.74 -12.04
N SER A 32 -13.28 15.04 -12.80
CA SER A 32 -13.36 13.59 -12.91
C SER A 32 -13.04 12.91 -11.57
N ILE A 33 -13.61 11.74 -11.38
CA ILE A 33 -13.43 10.92 -10.18
C ILE A 33 -12.57 9.69 -10.44
N GLY A 34 -12.13 9.51 -11.67
CA GLY A 34 -11.25 8.43 -12.11
C GLY A 34 -11.01 8.50 -13.60
N THR A 35 -9.91 7.92 -14.06
CA THR A 35 -9.48 7.94 -15.46
C THR A 35 -8.93 6.60 -15.89
N GLU A 36 -9.05 6.29 -17.18
CA GLU A 36 -8.47 5.10 -17.83
C GLU A 36 -7.75 5.55 -19.09
N LEU A 37 -6.43 5.33 -19.14
CA LEU A 37 -5.59 5.67 -20.29
C LEU A 37 -5.48 4.45 -21.22
N GLN A 38 -5.61 4.68 -22.53
CA GLN A 38 -5.49 3.66 -23.56
C GLN A 38 -4.60 4.19 -24.69
N GLU A 39 -3.62 3.39 -25.09
CA GLU A 39 -2.84 3.64 -26.29
C GLU A 39 -3.66 3.31 -27.54
N ILE A 40 -3.56 4.15 -28.57
CA ILE A 40 -4.21 3.90 -29.86
C ILE A 40 -3.22 3.19 -30.76
N PRO A 41 -3.51 1.98 -31.28
CA PRO A 41 -2.56 1.22 -32.11
C PRO A 41 -2.09 1.96 -33.37
N SER A 42 -2.82 2.95 -33.84
CA SER A 42 -2.48 3.79 -35.00
C SER A 42 -1.68 5.04 -34.66
N GLY A 43 -1.25 5.19 -33.41
CA GLY A 43 -0.60 6.39 -32.86
C GLY A 43 -1.60 7.30 -32.14
N GLY A 44 -1.12 7.99 -31.09
CA GLY A 44 -1.92 8.82 -30.19
C GLY A 44 -2.40 8.10 -28.94
N ILE A 45 -2.99 8.86 -28.04
CA ILE A 45 -3.47 8.41 -26.76
C ILE A 45 -4.95 8.75 -26.57
N ARG A 46 -5.60 7.96 -25.76
CA ARG A 46 -7.00 8.15 -25.40
C ARG A 46 -7.13 8.06 -23.89
N LEU A 47 -7.81 9.04 -23.27
CA LEU A 47 -8.15 9.04 -21.85
C LEU A 47 -9.67 9.00 -21.70
N ARG A 48 -10.20 8.02 -21.01
CA ARG A 48 -11.59 7.99 -20.59
C ARG A 48 -11.66 8.51 -19.15
N ALA A 49 -12.36 9.63 -18.97
CA ALA A 49 -12.62 10.23 -17.67
C ALA A 49 -14.04 9.92 -17.20
N TYR A 50 -14.19 9.61 -15.91
CA TYR A 50 -15.46 9.22 -15.28
C TYR A 50 -15.97 10.31 -14.35
N TYR A 51 -17.31 10.54 -14.34
CA TYR A 51 -17.96 11.59 -13.59
C TYR A 51 -19.18 11.08 -12.86
N ARG A 52 -19.52 11.71 -11.74
CA ARG A 52 -20.65 11.30 -10.91
C ARG A 52 -21.99 11.54 -11.59
N SER A 53 -22.95 10.68 -11.31
CA SER A 53 -24.33 10.81 -11.76
C SER A 53 -25.13 11.89 -11.02
N SER A 54 -24.54 12.54 -9.98
CA SER A 54 -25.17 13.66 -9.26
C SER A 54 -25.44 14.89 -10.14
N GLU A 55 -24.65 15.05 -11.21
CA GLU A 55 -24.83 16.10 -12.21
C GLU A 55 -25.15 15.47 -13.57
N ASP A 56 -25.75 16.24 -14.47
CA ASP A 56 -26.06 15.74 -15.82
C ASP A 56 -24.82 15.76 -16.74
N LEU A 57 -24.91 15.06 -17.86
CA LEU A 57 -23.81 14.99 -18.83
C LEU A 57 -23.46 16.37 -19.43
N HIS A 58 -24.45 17.28 -19.55
CA HIS A 58 -24.22 18.62 -20.10
C HIS A 58 -23.34 19.45 -19.16
N TYR A 59 -23.51 19.31 -17.85
CA TYR A 59 -22.66 19.94 -16.85
C TYR A 59 -21.20 19.50 -17.01
N TRP A 60 -20.94 18.21 -17.07
CA TRP A 60 -19.59 17.69 -17.22
C TRP A 60 -18.96 18.05 -18.56
N LYS A 61 -19.73 17.99 -19.65
CA LYS A 61 -19.25 18.44 -20.98
C LYS A 61 -18.91 19.92 -21.01
N ALA A 62 -19.66 20.76 -20.31
CA ALA A 62 -19.36 22.19 -20.21
C ALA A 62 -18.04 22.43 -19.48
N ASN A 63 -17.80 21.71 -18.38
CA ASN A 63 -16.54 21.80 -17.63
C ASN A 63 -15.32 21.37 -18.49
N ILE A 64 -15.47 20.28 -19.24
CA ILE A 64 -14.40 19.83 -20.16
C ILE A 64 -14.18 20.84 -21.28
N LEU A 65 -15.24 21.35 -21.90
CA LEU A 65 -15.11 22.37 -22.97
C LEU A 65 -14.48 23.66 -22.46
N ASP A 66 -14.69 24.00 -21.18
CA ASP A 66 -14.02 25.14 -20.55
C ASP A 66 -12.52 24.84 -20.32
N ALA A 67 -12.19 23.66 -19.84
CA ALA A 67 -10.80 23.21 -19.68
C ALA A 67 -10.05 23.11 -21.02
N LEU A 68 -10.73 22.70 -22.08
CA LEU A 68 -10.17 22.57 -23.44
C LEU A 68 -9.82 23.92 -24.12
N LYS A 69 -10.29 25.06 -23.61
CA LYS A 69 -10.01 26.37 -24.22
C LYS A 69 -8.52 26.70 -24.31
N GLU A 70 -7.71 26.09 -23.48
CA GLU A 70 -6.26 26.28 -23.45
C GLU A 70 -5.49 25.22 -24.26
N TRP A 71 -6.19 24.25 -24.89
CA TRP A 71 -5.58 23.07 -25.51
C TRP A 71 -6.20 22.72 -26.87
N ASP A 72 -5.64 23.25 -27.95
CA ASP A 72 -6.18 23.09 -29.31
C ASP A 72 -6.04 21.65 -29.87
N ASN A 73 -5.17 20.81 -29.28
CA ASN A 73 -4.84 19.49 -29.80
C ASN A 73 -5.61 18.33 -29.16
N VAL A 74 -6.53 18.62 -28.22
CA VAL A 74 -7.32 17.60 -27.54
C VAL A 74 -8.75 17.58 -28.10
N LYS A 75 -9.28 16.39 -28.34
CA LYS A 75 -10.63 16.19 -28.89
C LYS A 75 -11.47 15.32 -27.96
N ILE A 76 -12.75 15.63 -27.88
CA ILE A 76 -13.74 14.71 -27.30
C ILE A 76 -14.12 13.70 -28.39
N GLU A 77 -13.84 12.42 -28.18
CA GLU A 77 -14.16 11.36 -29.14
C GLU A 77 -15.52 10.72 -28.87
N ASP A 78 -15.79 10.43 -27.60
CA ASP A 78 -16.96 9.69 -27.18
C ASP A 78 -17.41 10.12 -25.79
N PHE A 79 -18.67 9.93 -25.51
CA PHE A 79 -19.24 10.16 -24.18
C PHE A 79 -20.51 9.33 -24.02
N GLY A 80 -20.81 8.95 -22.80
CA GLY A 80 -22.00 8.17 -22.52
C GLY A 80 -22.22 7.91 -21.06
N LYS A 81 -23.15 7.03 -20.81
CA LYS A 81 -23.53 6.55 -19.52
C LYS A 81 -23.01 5.12 -19.40
N ILE A 82 -22.27 4.86 -18.33
CA ILE A 82 -21.94 3.49 -17.94
C ILE A 82 -22.79 3.16 -16.72
N GLU A 83 -23.63 2.15 -16.82
CA GLU A 83 -24.33 1.66 -15.64
C GLU A 83 -23.26 1.20 -14.65
N ASN A 84 -23.51 1.49 -13.39
CA ASN A 84 -22.64 1.04 -12.34
C ASN A 84 -22.56 -0.49 -12.45
N GLN A 85 -21.68 -0.94 -13.34
CA GLN A 85 -21.24 -2.33 -13.35
C GLN A 85 -20.66 -2.52 -11.96
N PRO A 86 -20.99 -3.60 -11.26
CA PRO A 86 -20.48 -3.79 -9.92
C PRO A 86 -18.94 -3.80 -9.99
N TRP A 87 -18.33 -2.61 -9.86
CA TRP A 87 -16.90 -2.45 -9.63
C TRP A 87 -16.47 -3.37 -8.49
N ASN A 88 -17.42 -3.71 -7.63
CA ASN A 88 -17.30 -4.76 -6.62
C ASN A 88 -16.89 -6.11 -7.22
N VAL A 89 -17.46 -6.52 -8.36
CA VAL A 89 -17.09 -7.83 -8.95
C VAL A 89 -15.68 -7.77 -9.54
N ALA A 90 -15.34 -6.71 -10.28
CA ALA A 90 -13.98 -6.56 -10.82
C ALA A 90 -12.95 -6.34 -9.70
N ALA A 91 -13.32 -5.59 -8.64
CA ALA A 91 -12.47 -5.42 -7.46
C ALA A 91 -12.39 -6.72 -6.63
N GLU A 92 -13.49 -7.46 -6.49
CA GLU A 92 -13.50 -8.77 -5.83
C GLU A 92 -12.64 -9.80 -6.59
N GLU A 93 -12.68 -9.78 -7.92
CA GLU A 93 -11.83 -10.62 -8.77
C GLU A 93 -10.35 -10.18 -8.72
N ALA A 94 -10.07 -8.88 -8.61
CA ALA A 94 -8.72 -8.33 -8.54
C ALA A 94 -8.05 -8.56 -7.17
N PHE A 95 -8.84 -8.64 -6.08
CA PHE A 95 -8.34 -8.81 -4.72
C PHE A 95 -9.04 -9.98 -4.01
N PRO A 96 -8.86 -11.24 -4.49
CA PRO A 96 -9.42 -12.41 -3.83
C PRO A 96 -8.79 -12.62 -2.46
N PRO A 97 -9.44 -13.37 -1.53
CA PRO A 97 -8.81 -13.76 -0.28
C PRO A 97 -7.43 -14.40 -0.51
N LEU A 98 -6.39 -13.86 0.10
CA LEU A 98 -5.02 -14.35 -0.06
C LEU A 98 -4.50 -14.96 1.25
N PRO A 99 -4.46 -16.29 1.39
CA PRO A 99 -3.77 -16.93 2.51
C PRO A 99 -2.28 -16.60 2.49
N VAL A 100 -1.73 -16.22 3.65
CA VAL A 100 -0.30 -15.91 3.82
C VAL A 100 0.22 -16.63 5.05
N GLY A 101 1.34 -17.29 4.90
CA GLY A 101 1.91 -18.10 5.98
C GLY A 101 1.02 -19.28 6.34
N ARG A 102 0.92 -19.59 7.63
CA ARG A 102 0.18 -20.74 8.16
C ARG A 102 -1.17 -20.37 8.76
N SER A 103 -1.30 -19.14 9.25
CA SER A 103 -2.43 -18.74 10.10
C SER A 103 -3.10 -17.44 9.69
N MET A 104 -2.69 -16.80 8.60
CA MET A 104 -3.21 -15.49 8.20
C MET A 104 -3.88 -15.53 6.84
N VAL A 105 -4.79 -14.58 6.61
CA VAL A 105 -5.39 -14.29 5.31
C VAL A 105 -5.50 -12.78 5.11
N VAL A 106 -5.00 -12.28 3.99
CA VAL A 106 -5.20 -10.89 3.58
C VAL A 106 -6.54 -10.80 2.86
N LEU A 107 -7.33 -9.81 3.24
CA LEU A 107 -8.70 -9.63 2.77
C LEU A 107 -8.96 -8.16 2.45
N ALA A 108 -9.71 -7.92 1.38
CA ALA A 108 -10.28 -6.61 1.13
C ALA A 108 -11.56 -6.39 1.98
N PRO A 109 -12.01 -5.13 2.18
CA PRO A 109 -13.16 -4.81 3.05
C PRO A 109 -14.46 -5.53 2.72
N TRP A 110 -14.70 -5.85 1.45
CA TRP A 110 -15.92 -6.54 0.99
C TRP A 110 -15.96 -8.03 1.34
N HIS A 111 -14.85 -8.62 1.79
CA HIS A 111 -14.81 -10.00 2.29
C HIS A 111 -15.20 -10.13 3.76
N LYS A 112 -15.57 -9.03 4.42
CA LYS A 112 -15.97 -9.07 5.84
C LYS A 112 -17.23 -9.91 6.04
N GLY A 113 -17.13 -10.93 6.89
CA GLY A 113 -18.19 -11.92 7.13
C GLY A 113 -18.07 -13.19 6.29
N THR A 114 -17.05 -13.31 5.43
CA THR A 114 -16.75 -14.50 4.63
C THR A 114 -15.32 -15.00 4.87
N GLU A 115 -14.75 -14.70 6.04
CA GLU A 115 -13.38 -15.05 6.40
C GLU A 115 -13.21 -16.58 6.43
N PRO A 116 -12.12 -17.10 5.86
CA PRO A 116 -11.80 -18.52 6.00
C PRO A 116 -11.63 -18.92 7.47
N GLU A 117 -12.27 -20.02 7.86
CA GLU A 117 -12.24 -20.50 9.24
C GLU A 117 -10.80 -20.84 9.68
N GLY A 118 -10.45 -20.45 10.90
CA GLY A 118 -9.17 -20.75 11.52
C GLY A 118 -8.00 -19.84 11.08
N LEU A 119 -8.22 -18.87 10.19
CA LEU A 119 -7.22 -17.89 9.80
C LEU A 119 -7.47 -16.53 10.46
N ILE A 120 -6.38 -15.82 10.74
CA ILE A 120 -6.39 -14.46 11.25
C ILE A 120 -6.61 -13.50 10.07
N PRO A 121 -7.73 -12.78 10.00
CA PRO A 121 -7.99 -11.86 8.91
C PRO A 121 -7.19 -10.55 9.05
N LEU A 122 -6.49 -10.17 8.00
CA LEU A 122 -5.81 -8.90 7.84
C LEU A 122 -6.56 -8.09 6.76
N TYR A 123 -7.41 -7.17 7.18
CA TYR A 123 -8.18 -6.36 6.24
C TYR A 123 -7.38 -5.16 5.77
N ILE A 124 -7.21 -5.03 4.47
CA ILE A 124 -6.57 -3.88 3.83
C ILE A 124 -7.50 -3.34 2.75
N ASN A 125 -7.75 -2.04 2.81
CA ASN A 125 -8.41 -1.35 1.72
C ASN A 125 -7.42 -1.19 0.56
N PRO A 126 -7.69 -1.74 -0.63
CA PRO A 126 -6.86 -1.52 -1.81
C PRO A 126 -6.94 -0.04 -2.21
N GLY A 127 -5.98 0.74 -1.79
CA GLY A 127 -5.86 2.18 -2.01
C GLY A 127 -4.55 2.54 -2.71
N SER A 128 -4.14 3.80 -2.58
CA SER A 128 -2.89 4.31 -3.15
C SER A 128 -1.65 3.95 -2.33
N ALA A 129 -1.81 3.58 -1.05
CA ALA A 129 -0.68 3.21 -0.21
C ALA A 129 -0.10 1.85 -0.62
N PHE A 130 1.24 1.77 -0.63
CA PHE A 130 1.96 0.51 -0.87
C PHE A 130 1.70 -0.50 0.27
N GLY A 131 1.77 -1.80 -0.05
CA GLY A 131 1.66 -2.85 0.96
C GLY A 131 0.25 -3.42 1.12
N THR A 132 -0.48 -3.63 0.01
CA THR A 132 -1.80 -4.29 0.03
C THR A 132 -1.78 -5.74 0.50
N GLY A 133 -0.58 -6.32 0.72
CA GLY A 133 -0.39 -7.71 1.11
C GLY A 133 -0.23 -8.68 -0.08
N TYR A 134 -0.60 -8.27 -1.30
CA TYR A 134 -0.49 -9.11 -2.50
C TYR A 134 0.92 -9.15 -3.07
N HIS A 135 1.74 -8.16 -2.75
CA HIS A 135 3.12 -8.13 -3.21
C HIS A 135 3.98 -9.14 -2.45
N GLU A 136 4.86 -9.85 -3.15
CA GLU A 136 5.69 -10.93 -2.59
C GLU A 136 6.56 -10.47 -1.41
N SER A 137 7.12 -9.26 -1.48
CA SER A 137 7.93 -8.71 -0.40
C SER A 137 7.15 -8.57 0.90
N THR A 138 5.86 -8.18 0.82
CA THR A 138 4.98 -8.06 1.98
C THR A 138 4.65 -9.43 2.55
N GLN A 139 4.36 -10.42 1.68
CA GLN A 139 4.09 -11.79 2.11
C GLN A 139 5.29 -12.39 2.83
N ILE A 140 6.53 -12.16 2.34
CA ILE A 140 7.75 -12.60 3.01
C ILE A 140 7.82 -12.07 4.45
N VAL A 141 7.55 -10.77 4.67
CA VAL A 141 7.59 -10.20 6.02
C VAL A 141 6.49 -10.78 6.90
N LEU A 142 5.26 -10.91 6.40
CA LEU A 142 4.16 -11.52 7.14
C LEU A 142 4.48 -12.95 7.57
N GLU A 143 5.04 -13.76 6.68
CA GLU A 143 5.46 -15.14 6.94
C GLU A 143 6.59 -15.22 7.99
N LEU A 144 7.55 -14.28 7.95
CA LEU A 144 8.58 -14.19 8.98
C LEU A 144 8.01 -13.69 10.33
N MET A 145 7.04 -12.77 10.31
CA MET A 145 6.40 -12.30 11.54
C MET A 145 5.66 -13.41 12.29
N GLU A 146 5.08 -14.37 11.60
CA GLU A 146 4.49 -15.55 12.23
C GLU A 146 5.46 -16.34 13.11
N ASP A 147 6.73 -16.35 12.73
CA ASP A 147 7.75 -17.08 13.48
C ASP A 147 8.29 -16.29 14.68
N PHE A 148 8.31 -14.96 14.58
CA PHE A 148 9.06 -14.11 15.52
C PHE A 148 8.20 -13.22 16.40
N VAL A 149 6.97 -12.83 16.00
CA VAL A 149 6.06 -12.08 16.88
C VAL A 149 5.54 -12.99 17.98
N LYS A 150 5.59 -12.50 19.22
CA LYS A 150 5.05 -13.20 20.39
C LYS A 150 4.10 -12.28 21.16
N PRO A 151 3.09 -12.83 21.86
CA PRO A 151 2.23 -12.04 22.71
C PRO A 151 3.02 -11.21 23.74
N GLY A 152 2.57 -9.97 23.93
CA GLY A 152 3.20 -9.02 24.85
C GLY A 152 4.36 -8.21 24.27
N MET A 153 4.81 -8.49 23.04
CA MET A 153 5.90 -7.74 22.40
C MET A 153 5.50 -6.29 22.09
N THR A 154 6.50 -5.44 22.15
CA THR A 154 6.47 -4.09 21.57
C THR A 154 7.12 -4.13 20.19
N THR A 155 6.46 -3.59 19.16
CA THR A 155 6.96 -3.63 17.78
C THR A 155 7.13 -2.24 17.18
N ALA A 156 7.93 -2.14 16.13
CA ALA A 156 8.02 -0.95 15.28
C ALA A 156 7.91 -1.37 13.81
N ASP A 157 7.19 -0.57 13.03
CA ASP A 157 6.97 -0.77 11.59
C ASP A 157 7.43 0.51 10.88
N ILE A 158 8.54 0.44 10.17
CA ILE A 158 9.21 1.57 9.54
C ILE A 158 8.97 1.54 8.03
N GLY A 159 8.34 2.58 7.50
CA GLY A 159 7.74 2.59 6.17
C GLY A 159 6.44 1.78 6.18
N THR A 160 5.50 2.18 7.07
CA THR A 160 4.31 1.36 7.37
C THR A 160 3.36 1.21 6.19
N GLY A 161 3.38 2.13 5.21
CA GLY A 161 2.54 2.08 4.02
C GLY A 161 1.06 1.92 4.37
N SER A 162 0.44 0.81 3.98
CA SER A 162 -0.96 0.48 4.31
C SER A 162 -1.22 0.17 5.80
N GLY A 163 -0.17 -0.02 6.60
CA GLY A 163 -0.24 -0.45 8.00
C GLY A 163 -0.36 -1.96 8.19
N ILE A 164 -0.25 -2.76 7.13
CA ILE A 164 -0.48 -4.23 7.20
C ILE A 164 0.43 -4.94 8.20
N LEU A 165 1.72 -4.55 8.29
CA LEU A 165 2.65 -5.18 9.21
C LEU A 165 2.34 -4.81 10.67
N THR A 166 1.94 -3.57 10.92
CA THR A 166 1.42 -3.13 12.23
C THR A 166 0.15 -3.91 12.61
N ILE A 167 -0.81 -4.05 11.68
CA ILE A 167 -2.03 -4.84 11.88
C ILE A 167 -1.66 -6.30 12.23
N CYS A 168 -0.76 -6.90 11.46
CA CYS A 168 -0.27 -8.24 11.68
C CYS A 168 0.33 -8.41 13.08
N ALA A 169 1.23 -7.50 13.49
CA ALA A 169 1.86 -7.54 14.81
C ALA A 169 0.83 -7.55 15.95
N ILE A 170 -0.13 -6.63 15.93
CA ILE A 170 -1.18 -6.54 16.95
C ILE A 170 -2.07 -7.79 16.95
N LYS A 171 -2.44 -8.29 15.79
CA LYS A 171 -3.29 -9.51 15.67
C LYS A 171 -2.56 -10.79 16.09
N LEU A 172 -1.23 -10.84 15.97
CA LEU A 172 -0.39 -11.91 16.50
C LEU A 172 -0.12 -11.76 18.00
N GLY A 173 -0.63 -10.71 18.65
CA GLY A 173 -0.62 -10.53 20.09
C GLY A 173 0.40 -9.52 20.62
N ALA A 174 0.99 -8.69 19.79
CA ALA A 174 1.81 -7.57 20.27
C ALA A 174 0.98 -6.61 21.13
N ASP A 175 1.56 -6.09 22.20
CA ASP A 175 0.89 -5.15 23.10
C ASP A 175 0.95 -3.72 22.60
N LYS A 176 2.00 -3.38 21.86
CA LYS A 176 2.22 -2.02 21.33
C LYS A 176 2.93 -2.08 19.99
N SER A 177 2.52 -1.23 19.04
CA SER A 177 3.24 -1.02 17.78
C SER A 177 3.45 0.46 17.50
N TYR A 178 4.67 0.80 17.08
CA TYR A 178 5.04 2.13 16.58
C TYR A 178 5.12 2.08 15.07
N ALA A 179 4.17 2.71 14.39
CA ALA A 179 4.12 2.78 12.93
C ALA A 179 4.65 4.14 12.45
N ARG A 180 5.58 4.13 11.50
CA ARG A 180 6.20 5.34 10.96
C ARG A 180 6.20 5.29 9.45
N ASP A 181 5.87 6.42 8.83
CA ASP A 181 6.02 6.62 7.40
C ASP A 181 6.53 8.03 7.11
N ILE A 182 7.29 8.18 6.04
CA ILE A 182 7.80 9.50 5.64
C ILE A 182 6.71 10.35 4.99
N ASP A 183 5.72 9.71 4.36
CA ASP A 183 4.62 10.37 3.67
C ASP A 183 3.45 10.66 4.62
N PRO A 184 3.17 11.94 4.94
CA PRO A 184 2.03 12.29 5.78
C PRO A 184 0.66 11.93 5.15
N ALA A 185 0.57 11.80 3.82
CA ALA A 185 -0.67 11.42 3.15
C ALA A 185 -1.11 10.00 3.49
N VAL A 186 -0.17 9.12 3.84
CA VAL A 186 -0.44 7.73 4.22
C VAL A 186 -1.20 7.62 5.54
N ILE A 187 -1.02 8.57 6.47
CA ILE A 187 -1.56 8.49 7.84
C ILE A 187 -3.08 8.29 7.88
N GLU A 188 -3.82 8.98 7.01
CA GLU A 188 -5.29 8.84 6.97
C GLU A 188 -5.72 7.45 6.50
N GLU A 189 -5.05 6.90 5.48
CA GLU A 189 -5.35 5.58 4.94
C GLU A 189 -5.01 4.47 5.94
N VAL A 190 -3.87 4.58 6.60
CA VAL A 190 -3.46 3.65 7.67
C VAL A 190 -4.48 3.63 8.80
N ASN A 191 -4.96 4.79 9.27
CA ASN A 191 -5.98 4.85 10.30
C ASN A 191 -7.28 4.13 9.87
N LYS A 192 -7.73 4.31 8.62
CA LYS A 192 -8.89 3.58 8.08
C LYS A 192 -8.68 2.07 8.11
N ASN A 193 -7.48 1.60 7.77
CA ASN A 193 -7.14 0.18 7.83
C ASN A 193 -7.10 -0.33 9.28
N PHE A 194 -6.61 0.45 10.23
CA PHE A 194 -6.65 0.09 11.65
C PHE A 194 -8.07 -0.04 12.18
N GLU A 195 -8.95 0.92 11.87
CA GLU A 195 -10.38 0.88 12.21
C GLU A 195 -11.08 -0.33 11.57
N LEU A 196 -10.80 -0.61 10.30
CA LEU A 196 -11.34 -1.75 9.56
C LEU A 196 -11.02 -3.08 10.26
N ASN A 197 -9.84 -3.19 10.85
CA ASN A 197 -9.38 -4.34 11.62
C ASN A 197 -9.83 -4.35 13.08
N GLY A 198 -10.53 -3.32 13.56
CA GLY A 198 -10.98 -3.19 14.94
C GLY A 198 -9.84 -3.10 15.95
N LEU A 199 -8.72 -2.48 15.56
CA LEU A 199 -7.55 -2.37 16.44
C LEU A 199 -7.81 -1.32 17.54
N ASP A 200 -7.31 -1.60 18.73
CA ASP A 200 -7.33 -0.63 19.85
C ASP A 200 -6.31 0.50 19.57
N PRO A 201 -6.76 1.75 19.42
CA PRO A 201 -5.87 2.89 19.19
C PRO A 201 -4.81 3.08 20.31
N ALA A 202 -5.10 2.63 21.53
CA ALA A 202 -4.15 2.70 22.65
C ALA A 202 -2.90 1.82 22.43
N LYS A 203 -3.02 0.79 21.57
CA LYS A 203 -1.93 -0.12 21.22
C LYS A 203 -1.08 0.38 20.06
N ILE A 204 -1.41 1.50 19.43
CA ILE A 204 -0.75 1.97 18.22
C ILE A 204 -0.27 3.41 18.43
N ASP A 205 0.95 3.67 18.00
CA ASP A 205 1.54 5.01 17.92
C ASP A 205 1.93 5.24 16.46
N LEU A 206 1.01 5.86 15.71
CA LEU A 206 1.19 6.18 14.29
C LEU A 206 1.63 7.63 14.14
N ALA A 207 2.76 7.86 13.48
CA ALA A 207 3.24 9.21 13.23
C ALA A 207 4.09 9.27 11.94
N THR A 208 4.19 10.46 11.37
CA THR A 208 5.16 10.76 10.32
C THR A 208 6.59 10.67 10.87
N GLY A 209 7.49 10.06 10.11
CA GLY A 209 8.89 9.92 10.51
C GLY A 209 9.78 9.45 9.37
N ASP A 210 11.00 9.96 9.34
CA ASP A 210 12.02 9.56 8.38
C ASP A 210 12.88 8.43 8.98
N LEU A 211 12.58 7.18 8.59
CA LEU A 211 13.25 5.99 9.07
C LEU A 211 13.30 5.94 10.62
N LEU A 212 14.50 5.80 11.19
CA LEU A 212 14.73 5.83 12.63
C LEU A 212 15.21 7.19 13.17
N ASN A 213 15.17 8.24 12.35
CA ASN A 213 15.56 9.59 12.77
C ASN A 213 14.61 10.09 13.88
N GLY A 214 15.17 10.37 15.06
CA GLY A 214 14.39 10.80 16.23
C GLY A 214 13.57 9.71 16.91
N PHE A 215 13.60 8.46 16.45
CA PHE A 215 12.95 7.33 17.10
C PHE A 215 13.66 6.96 18.41
N ARG A 216 12.95 7.06 19.56
CA ARG A 216 13.55 6.93 20.89
C ARG A 216 13.04 5.73 21.69
N HIS A 217 12.18 4.92 21.09
CA HIS A 217 11.61 3.76 21.76
C HIS A 217 12.50 2.53 21.58
N ARG A 218 12.47 1.63 22.56
CA ARG A 218 12.98 0.28 22.41
C ARG A 218 11.85 -0.65 22.08
N VAL A 219 12.09 -1.58 21.15
CA VAL A 219 11.12 -2.56 20.71
C VAL A 219 11.72 -3.96 20.70
N ASP A 220 10.85 -4.96 20.80
CA ASP A 220 11.26 -6.37 20.75
C ASP A 220 11.38 -6.86 19.31
N LEU A 221 10.59 -6.27 18.39
CA LEU A 221 10.64 -6.58 16.96
C LEU A 221 10.48 -5.32 16.12
N LEU A 222 11.33 -5.16 15.10
CA LEU A 222 11.24 -4.11 14.11
C LEU A 222 10.98 -4.72 12.74
N THR A 223 10.03 -4.18 12.00
CA THR A 223 9.77 -4.51 10.59
C THR A 223 10.09 -3.31 9.69
N ALA A 224 10.62 -3.58 8.50
CA ALA A 224 10.74 -2.59 7.44
C ALA A 224 10.67 -3.29 6.07
N ASN A 225 9.65 -2.97 5.29
CA ASN A 225 9.47 -3.44 3.92
C ASN A 225 9.57 -2.26 2.96
N ILE A 226 10.80 -1.81 2.72
CA ILE A 226 11.15 -0.63 1.92
C ILE A 226 12.36 -0.94 1.03
N LEU A 227 12.72 -0.03 0.14
CA LEU A 227 13.81 -0.23 -0.81
C LEU A 227 15.18 -0.37 -0.13
N LEU A 228 16.15 -0.97 -0.86
CA LEU A 228 17.51 -1.24 -0.38
C LEU A 228 18.24 -0.01 0.16
N GLU A 229 18.16 1.13 -0.53
CA GLU A 229 18.90 2.33 -0.14
C GLU A 229 18.50 2.87 1.24
N PRO A 230 17.21 3.13 1.55
CA PRO A 230 16.79 3.49 2.90
C PRO A 230 17.07 2.41 3.94
N LEU A 231 16.97 1.11 3.61
CA LEU A 231 17.34 0.02 4.54
C LEU A 231 18.82 0.08 4.92
N THR A 232 19.71 0.25 3.95
CA THR A 232 21.17 0.34 4.20
C THR A 232 21.53 1.57 5.04
N THR A 233 20.80 2.67 4.85
CA THR A 233 20.97 3.90 5.64
C THR A 233 20.55 3.69 7.09
N MET A 234 19.46 2.97 7.32
CA MET A 234 18.85 2.78 8.64
C MET A 234 19.50 1.68 9.47
N VAL A 235 19.99 0.61 8.83
CA VAL A 235 20.35 -0.66 9.49
C VAL A 235 21.37 -0.50 10.61
N GLY A 236 22.30 0.45 10.50
CA GLY A 236 23.30 0.75 11.54
C GLY A 236 22.71 1.27 12.86
N GLN A 237 21.47 1.76 12.86
CA GLN A 237 20.77 2.25 14.04
C GLN A 237 19.93 1.15 14.72
N VAL A 238 19.56 0.11 13.97
CA VAL A 238 18.62 -0.95 14.40
C VAL A 238 19.05 -1.66 15.70
N PRO A 239 20.33 -2.05 15.92
CA PRO A 239 20.72 -2.72 17.17
C PRO A 239 20.44 -1.91 18.44
N LYS A 240 20.44 -0.58 18.33
CA LYS A 240 20.14 0.30 19.49
C LYS A 240 18.63 0.33 19.79
N VAL A 241 17.82 0.13 18.77
CA VAL A 241 16.35 0.15 18.86
C VAL A 241 15.80 -1.17 19.37
N ILE A 242 16.27 -2.31 18.83
CA ILE A 242 15.74 -3.63 19.21
C ILE A 242 16.40 -4.21 20.47
N GLY A 243 17.54 -3.71 20.89
CA GLY A 243 18.28 -4.27 22.01
C GLY A 243 18.93 -5.64 21.68
N ARG A 244 19.42 -6.35 22.71
CA ARG A 244 20.19 -7.59 22.52
C ARG A 244 19.35 -8.80 22.15
N GLU A 245 18.13 -8.88 22.68
CA GLU A 245 17.21 -10.02 22.47
C GLU A 245 16.19 -9.74 21.36
N GLY A 246 16.18 -8.52 20.84
CA GLY A 246 15.21 -8.10 19.82
C GLY A 246 15.55 -8.64 18.43
N MET A 247 14.54 -8.61 17.58
CA MET A 247 14.58 -9.06 16.20
C MET A 247 14.26 -7.93 15.23
N ALA A 248 14.86 -7.95 14.07
CA ALA A 248 14.45 -7.09 12.95
C ALA A 248 14.16 -7.93 11.70
N ILE A 249 13.10 -7.60 10.98
CA ILE A 249 12.69 -8.24 9.73
C ILE A 249 12.72 -7.20 8.63
N PHE A 250 13.43 -7.49 7.55
CA PHE A 250 13.61 -6.61 6.42
C PHE A 250 13.18 -7.31 5.13
N SER A 251 12.53 -6.56 4.24
CA SER A 251 12.24 -6.95 2.87
C SER A 251 12.05 -5.70 1.98
N GLY A 252 11.55 -5.88 0.76
CA GLY A 252 11.47 -4.80 -0.24
C GLY A 252 12.73 -4.72 -1.10
N MET A 253 13.54 -5.76 -1.05
CA MET A 253 14.77 -5.93 -1.83
C MET A 253 14.64 -7.09 -2.80
N LEU A 254 15.26 -6.95 -3.97
CA LEU A 254 15.41 -8.04 -4.91
C LEU A 254 16.44 -9.07 -4.42
N LEU A 255 16.29 -10.31 -4.86
CA LEU A 255 17.26 -11.37 -4.56
C LEU A 255 18.68 -11.03 -5.05
N THR A 256 18.80 -10.26 -6.13
CA THR A 256 20.07 -9.75 -6.67
C THR A 256 20.74 -8.70 -5.78
N GLU A 257 19.99 -8.07 -4.88
CA GLU A 257 20.47 -7.07 -3.93
C GLU A 257 20.89 -7.66 -2.58
N ARG A 258 20.63 -8.96 -2.39
CA ARG A 258 20.86 -9.70 -1.13
C ARG A 258 22.25 -9.48 -0.55
N ASP A 259 23.30 -9.68 -1.36
CA ASP A 259 24.68 -9.63 -0.86
C ASP A 259 25.08 -8.23 -0.39
N ILE A 260 24.52 -7.18 -0.99
CA ILE A 260 24.73 -5.79 -0.57
C ILE A 260 24.15 -5.60 0.84
N PHE A 261 22.91 -6.04 1.07
CA PHE A 261 22.29 -5.88 2.39
C PHE A 261 22.86 -6.81 3.45
N VAL A 262 23.30 -8.02 3.10
CA VAL A 262 24.03 -8.92 4.00
C VAL A 262 25.31 -8.26 4.50
N GLU A 263 26.04 -7.56 3.66
CA GLU A 263 27.24 -6.82 4.07
C GLU A 263 26.89 -5.64 4.98
N ALA A 264 25.79 -4.93 4.70
CA ALA A 264 25.29 -3.87 5.56
C ALA A 264 24.90 -4.40 6.97
N LEU A 265 24.22 -5.56 7.04
CA LEU A 265 23.91 -6.23 8.30
C LEU A 265 25.16 -6.58 9.11
N LYS A 266 26.21 -7.13 8.46
CA LYS A 266 27.50 -7.42 9.12
C LYS A 266 28.16 -6.16 9.69
N ASN A 267 28.19 -5.09 8.90
CA ASN A 267 28.73 -3.80 9.31
C ASN A 267 27.95 -3.20 10.49
N ALA A 268 26.64 -3.42 10.54
CA ALA A 268 25.75 -3.07 11.65
C ALA A 268 25.87 -4.02 12.86
N LYS A 269 26.74 -5.04 12.81
CA LYS A 269 26.86 -6.09 13.82
C LYS A 269 25.55 -6.83 14.09
N MET A 270 24.86 -7.17 13.00
CA MET A 270 23.66 -8.00 13.05
C MET A 270 23.95 -9.39 12.48
N ILE A 271 23.27 -10.39 13.04
CA ILE A 271 23.38 -11.80 12.68
C ILE A 271 22.07 -12.23 12.05
N ILE A 272 22.15 -12.79 10.85
CA ILE A 272 21.01 -13.40 10.16
C ILE A 272 20.53 -14.62 10.93
N VAL A 273 19.24 -14.69 11.20
CA VAL A 273 18.55 -15.78 11.88
C VAL A 273 17.77 -16.63 10.89
N LYS A 274 17.09 -15.97 9.96
CA LYS A 274 16.28 -16.64 8.92
C LYS A 274 16.24 -15.78 7.67
N GLU A 275 16.32 -16.41 6.52
CA GLU A 275 16.10 -15.79 5.22
C GLU A 275 14.87 -16.41 4.57
N HIS A 276 14.18 -15.63 3.74
CA HIS A 276 13.06 -16.10 2.94
C HIS A 276 13.05 -15.39 1.58
N SER A 277 12.61 -16.09 0.53
CA SER A 277 12.47 -15.51 -0.81
C SER A 277 11.17 -15.97 -1.47
N LYS A 278 10.59 -15.11 -2.29
CA LYS A 278 9.37 -15.37 -3.04
C LYS A 278 9.45 -14.64 -4.37
N GLY A 279 9.36 -15.38 -5.49
CA GLY A 279 9.68 -14.79 -6.80
C GLY A 279 11.09 -14.20 -6.82
N ASP A 280 11.19 -12.97 -7.28
CA ASP A 280 12.46 -12.22 -7.33
C ASP A 280 12.78 -11.45 -6.02
N TRP A 281 11.91 -11.54 -5.03
CA TRP A 281 12.03 -10.79 -3.77
C TRP A 281 12.67 -11.61 -2.67
N TRP A 282 13.41 -10.91 -1.82
CA TRP A 282 14.12 -11.47 -0.69
C TRP A 282 13.83 -10.69 0.60
N GLY A 283 13.82 -11.41 1.70
CA GLY A 283 13.70 -10.83 3.03
C GLY A 283 14.46 -11.64 4.07
N VAL A 284 14.73 -11.00 5.21
CA VAL A 284 15.61 -11.53 6.23
C VAL A 284 15.18 -11.12 7.63
N ALA A 285 15.21 -12.07 8.56
CA ALA A 285 15.15 -11.82 9.99
C ALA A 285 16.56 -11.85 10.57
N ALA A 286 16.92 -10.80 11.31
CA ALA A 286 18.25 -10.64 11.91
C ALA A 286 18.14 -10.10 13.35
N LYS A 287 19.13 -10.41 14.20
CA LYS A 287 19.26 -9.92 15.57
C LYS A 287 20.61 -9.23 15.79
N ALA A 288 20.71 -8.42 16.84
CA ALA A 288 21.99 -7.84 17.22
C ALA A 288 23.01 -8.94 17.58
N ALA A 289 24.27 -8.78 17.17
CA ALA A 289 25.37 -9.61 17.67
C ALA A 289 25.58 -9.34 19.17
N SER A 290 25.83 -10.40 19.94
CA SER A 290 26.06 -10.36 21.39
C SER A 290 27.27 -9.54 21.73
#